data_aa74f0e9d05201a688fc620294650f8b
#
_entry.id   aa74f0e9d05201a688fc620294650f8b
#
_cell.length_a   1.000
_cell.length_b   1.000
_cell.length_c   1.000
_cell.angle_alpha   90.00
_cell.angle_beta   90.00
_cell.angle_gamma   90.00
#
_symmetry.space_group_name_H-M   'P 1'
#
loop_
_entity.id
_entity.type
_entity.pdbx_description
1 polymer ?
#
loop_
_entity_poly.entity_id
_entity_poly.type
_entity_poly.pdbx_seq_one_letter_code
_entity_poly.pdbx_strand_id
1 'polypeptide(L)'
;QGVSSAASDVYKRQVQTFLESEKVPIALGAQNCHWETSGAFTGEVAPGFLAKLNVSYVIVGHSERRQLFGDTDVLVERKVQAVFTNGMTPILCCGETLEEREGDAAHGIVTGQVQAGIGALTPEQVASMVIAYEPIWAIGTGRTASSEDAQQVCGWIREKVAALKGADAAAAVRIQYGGSVKSSNVAELMAQPDIDGALVGGAALDPEEFARIIQYRLAG
;
A
#
# COMPACT_ATOMS: atom_id res chain seq x y z
N GLN A 1 -1.81 8.41 -10.51
CA GLN A 1 -0.71 8.16 -9.56
C GLN A 1 -1.18 8.64 -8.19
N GLY A 2 -1.59 7.68 -7.35
CA GLY A 2 -2.06 8.01 -6.02
C GLY A 2 -0.88 8.06 -5.05
N VAL A 3 -0.62 9.21 -4.50
CA VAL A 3 0.18 9.33 -3.30
C VAL A 3 -0.80 9.40 -2.14
N SER A 4 -0.82 8.39 -1.29
CA SER A 4 -1.66 8.43 -0.10
C SER A 4 -0.86 9.01 1.06
N SER A 5 -1.21 10.22 1.49
CA SER A 5 -0.86 10.69 2.81
C SER A 5 -1.91 10.14 3.78
N ALA A 6 -1.50 9.25 4.65
CA ALA A 6 -2.41 8.63 5.61
C ALA A 6 -2.66 9.60 6.77
N ALA A 7 -3.78 10.28 6.73
CA ALA A 7 -4.28 11.00 7.89
C ALA A 7 -4.78 10.00 8.95
N SER A 8 -4.48 10.25 10.24
CA SER A 8 -5.10 9.50 11.32
C SER A 8 -6.62 9.62 11.23
N ASP A 9 -7.35 8.67 11.82
CA ASP A 9 -8.83 8.67 11.78
C ASP A 9 -9.44 9.98 12.26
N VAL A 10 -8.77 10.69 13.16
CA VAL A 10 -9.18 11.98 13.70
C VAL A 10 -9.27 13.07 12.63
N TYR A 11 -8.41 13.04 11.62
CA TYR A 11 -8.32 14.09 10.59
C TYR A 11 -9.05 13.78 9.29
N LYS A 12 -9.54 12.56 9.09
CA LYS A 12 -10.19 12.15 7.83
C LYS A 12 -11.33 13.07 7.42
N ARG A 13 -12.19 13.47 8.36
CA ARG A 13 -13.30 14.38 8.10
C ARG A 13 -12.83 15.77 7.68
N GLN A 14 -11.79 16.30 8.34
CA GLN A 14 -11.23 17.61 7.97
C GLN A 14 -10.61 17.57 6.59
N VAL A 15 -9.80 16.54 6.29
CA VAL A 15 -9.18 16.35 4.98
C VAL A 15 -10.25 16.20 3.89
N GLN A 16 -11.28 15.38 4.10
CA GLN A 16 -12.42 15.25 3.19
C GLN A 16 -13.04 16.61 2.89
N THR A 17 -13.39 17.36 3.93
CA THR A 17 -14.03 18.66 3.79
C THR A 17 -13.16 19.64 2.98
N PHE A 18 -11.85 19.65 3.24
CA PHE A 18 -10.91 20.48 2.51
C PHE A 18 -10.82 20.08 1.02
N LEU A 19 -10.63 18.78 0.74
CA LEU A 19 -10.54 18.28 -0.63
C LEU A 19 -11.79 18.61 -1.46
N GLU A 20 -12.96 18.49 -0.85
CA GLU A 20 -14.26 18.80 -1.50
C GLU A 20 -14.44 20.29 -1.73
N SER A 21 -14.13 21.14 -0.73
CA SER A 21 -14.30 22.60 -0.84
C SER A 21 -13.38 23.21 -1.86
N GLU A 22 -12.11 22.78 -1.88
CA GLU A 22 -11.07 23.29 -2.79
C GLU A 22 -11.02 22.53 -4.13
N LYS A 23 -11.85 21.48 -4.31
CA LYS A 23 -11.89 20.63 -5.50
C LYS A 23 -10.52 20.07 -5.87
N VAL A 24 -9.75 19.68 -4.86
CA VAL A 24 -8.40 19.15 -5.07
C VAL A 24 -8.50 17.73 -5.63
N PRO A 25 -7.85 17.41 -6.77
CA PRO A 25 -7.94 16.09 -7.41
C PRO A 25 -7.03 15.05 -6.72
N ILE A 26 -7.20 14.89 -5.40
CA ILE A 26 -6.46 13.93 -4.56
C ILE A 26 -7.48 13.02 -3.88
N ALA A 27 -7.25 11.71 -3.94
CA ALA A 27 -8.09 10.73 -3.29
C ALA A 27 -7.74 10.59 -1.81
N LEU A 28 -8.75 10.50 -0.96
CA LEU A 28 -8.59 10.26 0.48
C LEU A 28 -8.32 8.78 0.75
N GLY A 29 -7.30 8.48 1.54
CA GLY A 29 -6.96 7.14 2.03
C GLY A 29 -7.18 6.97 3.54
N ALA A 30 -7.42 5.73 3.97
CA ALA A 30 -7.41 5.31 5.37
C ALA A 30 -6.24 4.36 5.63
N GLN A 31 -5.68 4.40 6.85
CA GLN A 31 -4.50 3.60 7.23
C GLN A 31 -4.84 2.16 7.62
N ASN A 32 -6.11 1.89 7.92
CA ASN A 32 -6.63 0.58 8.31
C ASN A 32 -8.17 0.59 8.30
N CYS A 33 -8.78 -0.60 8.36
CA CYS A 33 -10.19 -0.78 8.71
C CYS A 33 -10.37 -2.12 9.43
N HIS A 34 -11.53 -2.31 10.07
CA HIS A 34 -12.00 -3.62 10.48
C HIS A 34 -12.68 -4.34 9.31
N TRP A 35 -12.91 -5.64 9.40
CA TRP A 35 -13.64 -6.40 8.38
C TRP A 35 -15.13 -6.53 8.66
N GLU A 36 -15.57 -6.36 9.91
CA GLU A 36 -16.99 -6.42 10.28
C GLU A 36 -17.72 -5.10 9.96
N THR A 37 -18.96 -5.22 9.52
CA THR A 37 -19.81 -4.08 9.19
C THR A 37 -20.36 -3.37 10.42
N SER A 38 -20.52 -4.09 11.52
CA SER A 38 -21.04 -3.60 12.80
C SER A 38 -20.69 -4.57 13.92
N GLY A 39 -20.80 -4.13 15.17
CA GLY A 39 -20.58 -4.97 16.34
C GLY A 39 -19.80 -4.27 17.45
N ALA A 40 -19.54 -4.99 18.54
CA ALA A 40 -18.79 -4.53 19.71
C ALA A 40 -17.29 -4.73 19.51
N PHE A 41 -16.69 -3.89 18.68
CA PHE A 41 -15.24 -3.89 18.36
C PHE A 41 -14.63 -2.55 18.78
N THR A 42 -14.52 -2.34 20.08
CA THR A 42 -14.06 -1.07 20.65
C THR A 42 -12.70 -0.63 20.08
N GLY A 43 -12.66 0.57 19.51
CA GLY A 43 -11.46 1.14 18.88
C GLY A 43 -11.29 0.85 17.39
N GLU A 44 -12.09 -0.05 16.82
CA GLU A 44 -12.05 -0.38 15.39
C GLU A 44 -12.96 0.55 14.56
N VAL A 45 -12.60 0.72 13.28
CA VAL A 45 -13.37 1.52 12.33
C VAL A 45 -13.97 0.61 11.26
N ALA A 46 -15.32 0.57 11.19
CA ALA A 46 -16.01 -0.22 10.19
C ALA A 46 -15.83 0.37 8.79
N PRO A 47 -15.67 -0.48 7.73
CA PRO A 47 -15.44 -0.01 6.36
C PRO A 47 -16.56 0.92 5.85
N GLY A 48 -17.82 0.66 6.21
CA GLY A 48 -18.94 1.49 5.81
C GLY A 48 -18.89 2.94 6.35
N PHE A 49 -18.19 3.20 7.46
CA PHE A 49 -17.97 4.57 7.92
C PHE A 49 -16.91 5.29 7.08
N LEU A 50 -15.88 4.57 6.64
CA LEU A 50 -14.87 5.12 5.74
C LEU A 50 -15.47 5.48 4.38
N ALA A 51 -16.30 4.60 3.82
CA ALA A 51 -17.01 4.86 2.57
C ALA A 51 -17.90 6.12 2.65
N LYS A 52 -18.60 6.35 3.78
CA LYS A 52 -19.38 7.58 4.01
C LYS A 52 -18.54 8.86 4.11
N LEU A 53 -17.25 8.75 4.35
CA LEU A 53 -16.30 9.86 4.32
C LEU A 53 -15.63 10.02 2.95
N ASN A 54 -16.14 9.37 1.90
CA ASN A 54 -15.55 9.37 0.56
C ASN A 54 -14.09 8.88 0.53
N VAL A 55 -13.73 7.98 1.45
CA VAL A 55 -12.45 7.29 1.42
C VAL A 55 -12.41 6.40 0.19
N SER A 56 -11.39 6.57 -0.65
CA SER A 56 -11.22 5.79 -1.88
C SER A 56 -10.26 4.61 -1.70
N TYR A 57 -9.28 4.75 -0.82
CA TYR A 57 -8.23 3.75 -0.61
C TYR A 57 -8.10 3.38 0.87
N VAL A 58 -7.80 2.11 1.15
CA VAL A 58 -7.52 1.65 2.52
C VAL A 58 -6.25 0.81 2.52
N ILE A 59 -5.26 1.22 3.33
CA ILE A 59 -4.06 0.44 3.58
C ILE A 59 -4.44 -0.75 4.46
N VAL A 60 -4.02 -1.95 4.07
CA VAL A 60 -4.25 -3.19 4.82
C VAL A 60 -2.97 -4.01 4.89
N GLY A 61 -2.71 -4.61 6.04
CA GLY A 61 -1.53 -5.45 6.25
C GLY A 61 -0.20 -4.71 6.29
N HIS A 62 -0.19 -3.39 6.61
CA HIS A 62 1.04 -2.62 6.83
C HIS A 62 1.95 -3.32 7.84
N SER A 63 3.26 -3.26 7.62
CA SER A 63 4.26 -3.95 8.45
C SER A 63 4.13 -3.67 9.94
N GLU A 64 3.88 -2.42 10.33
CA GLU A 64 3.63 -2.05 11.74
C GLU A 64 2.41 -2.78 12.31
N ARG A 65 1.33 -2.94 11.52
CA ARG A 65 0.15 -3.64 12.00
C ARG A 65 0.38 -5.14 12.13
N ARG A 66 1.16 -5.72 11.24
CA ARG A 66 1.58 -7.13 11.36
C ARG A 66 2.43 -7.36 12.61
N GLN A 67 3.40 -6.49 12.86
CA GLN A 67 4.36 -6.61 13.96
C GLN A 67 3.80 -6.21 15.33
N LEU A 68 3.07 -5.10 15.40
CA LEU A 68 2.66 -4.48 16.67
C LEU A 68 1.22 -4.81 17.07
N PHE A 69 0.36 -5.12 16.10
CA PHE A 69 -1.08 -5.33 16.31
C PHE A 69 -1.56 -6.73 15.93
N GLY A 70 -0.67 -7.58 15.45
CA GLY A 70 -0.98 -8.97 15.15
C GLY A 70 -1.87 -9.19 13.92
N ASP A 71 -1.85 -8.29 12.94
CA ASP A 71 -2.55 -8.49 11.67
C ASP A 71 -1.92 -9.67 10.93
N THR A 72 -2.57 -10.83 10.95
CA THR A 72 -2.17 -12.04 10.21
C THR A 72 -2.66 -11.99 8.76
N ASP A 73 -2.13 -12.85 7.89
CA ASP A 73 -2.58 -12.93 6.50
C ASP A 73 -4.07 -13.23 6.37
N VAL A 74 -4.64 -14.03 7.28
CA VAL A 74 -6.09 -14.30 7.33
C VAL A 74 -6.88 -13.04 7.66
N LEU A 75 -6.40 -12.21 8.58
CA LEU A 75 -7.06 -10.94 8.93
C LEU A 75 -6.93 -9.93 7.78
N VAL A 76 -5.77 -9.89 7.13
CA VAL A 76 -5.52 -9.01 5.98
C VAL A 76 -6.43 -9.40 4.82
N GLU A 77 -6.59 -10.68 4.49
CA GLU A 77 -7.54 -11.16 3.48
C GLU A 77 -8.96 -10.67 3.75
N ARG A 78 -9.47 -10.84 4.99
CA ARG A 78 -10.80 -10.35 5.39
C ARG A 78 -10.93 -8.84 5.20
N LYS A 79 -9.92 -8.06 5.57
CA LYS A 79 -9.90 -6.61 5.38
C LYS A 79 -9.93 -6.23 3.90
N VAL A 80 -9.14 -6.90 3.05
CA VAL A 80 -9.14 -6.69 1.58
C VAL A 80 -10.55 -6.89 1.02
N GLN A 81 -11.22 -7.99 1.37
CA GLN A 81 -12.58 -8.28 0.93
C GLN A 81 -13.59 -7.22 1.43
N ALA A 82 -13.48 -6.81 2.69
CA ALA A 82 -14.35 -5.79 3.28
C ALA A 82 -14.18 -4.43 2.61
N VAL A 83 -12.97 -4.05 2.23
CA VAL A 83 -12.67 -2.82 1.49
C VAL A 83 -13.37 -2.83 0.13
N PHE A 84 -13.23 -3.91 -0.65
CA PHE A 84 -13.91 -4.05 -1.94
C PHE A 84 -15.44 -4.08 -1.80
N THR A 85 -15.96 -4.81 -0.82
CA THR A 85 -17.41 -4.90 -0.56
C THR A 85 -18.04 -3.52 -0.28
N ASN A 86 -17.26 -2.58 0.26
CA ASN A 86 -17.71 -1.22 0.54
C ASN A 86 -17.30 -0.21 -0.56
N GLY A 87 -16.93 -0.66 -1.76
CA GLY A 87 -16.67 0.19 -2.92
C GLY A 87 -15.35 0.98 -2.84
N MET A 88 -14.44 0.59 -1.96
CA MET A 88 -13.11 1.19 -1.84
C MET A 88 -12.04 0.29 -2.45
N THR A 89 -10.85 0.82 -2.67
CA THR A 89 -9.70 0.11 -3.24
C THR A 89 -8.70 -0.23 -2.13
N PRO A 90 -8.33 -1.50 -1.91
CA PRO A 90 -7.28 -1.85 -0.95
C PRO A 90 -5.90 -1.52 -1.49
N ILE A 91 -5.01 -1.07 -0.58
CA ILE A 91 -3.56 -1.03 -0.74
C ILE A 91 -3.02 -2.16 0.14
N LEU A 92 -2.74 -3.31 -0.46
CA LEU A 92 -2.23 -4.49 0.23
C LEU A 92 -0.73 -4.34 0.46
N CYS A 93 -0.30 -4.25 1.72
CA CYS A 93 1.12 -4.23 2.08
C CYS A 93 1.67 -5.64 2.27
N CYS A 94 2.86 -5.86 1.73
CA CYS A 94 3.64 -7.08 1.89
C CYS A 94 5.12 -6.75 1.99
N GLY A 95 5.88 -7.60 2.66
CA GLY A 95 7.31 -7.39 2.81
C GLY A 95 7.95 -8.37 3.79
N GLU A 96 9.27 -8.41 3.75
CA GLU A 96 10.09 -9.30 4.56
C GLU A 96 10.93 -8.52 5.59
N THR A 97 11.24 -9.19 6.69
CA THR A 97 12.21 -8.73 7.71
C THR A 97 13.65 -8.95 7.25
N LEU A 98 14.61 -8.38 7.98
CA LEU A 98 16.02 -8.60 7.70
C LEU A 98 16.41 -10.08 7.86
N GLU A 99 15.93 -10.74 8.90
CA GLU A 99 16.19 -12.15 9.16
C GLU A 99 15.68 -13.04 8.01
N GLU A 100 14.47 -12.77 7.52
CA GLU A 100 13.87 -13.50 6.39
C GLU A 100 14.66 -13.25 5.09
N ARG A 101 15.18 -12.04 4.88
CA ARG A 101 16.00 -11.71 3.71
C ARG A 101 17.38 -12.39 3.77
N GLU A 102 18.07 -12.31 4.92
CA GLU A 102 19.37 -12.94 5.12
C GLU A 102 19.28 -14.47 5.12
N GLY A 103 18.11 -15.03 5.45
CA GLY A 103 17.81 -16.45 5.39
C GLY A 103 17.28 -16.95 4.04
N ASP A 104 17.38 -16.16 2.96
CA ASP A 104 16.87 -16.48 1.62
C ASP A 104 15.37 -16.80 1.57
N ALA A 105 14.59 -16.37 2.57
CA ALA A 105 13.14 -16.62 2.66
C ALA A 105 12.28 -15.51 2.02
N ALA A 106 12.87 -14.37 1.64
CA ALA A 106 12.17 -13.18 1.18
C ALA A 106 11.15 -13.47 0.07
N HIS A 107 11.54 -14.21 -0.97
CA HIS A 107 10.65 -14.58 -2.07
C HIS A 107 9.40 -15.34 -1.57
N GLY A 108 9.59 -16.36 -0.72
CA GLY A 108 8.49 -17.16 -0.18
C GLY A 108 7.54 -16.35 0.70
N ILE A 109 8.09 -15.50 1.56
CA ILE A 109 7.33 -14.62 2.47
C ILE A 109 6.49 -13.63 1.67
N VAL A 110 7.11 -12.83 0.79
CA VAL A 110 6.40 -11.80 0.02
C VAL A 110 5.33 -12.41 -0.88
N THR A 111 5.67 -13.45 -1.65
CA THR A 111 4.71 -14.10 -2.53
C THR A 111 3.61 -14.84 -1.79
N GLY A 112 3.88 -15.34 -0.59
CA GLY A 112 2.90 -15.95 0.32
C GLY A 112 1.88 -14.93 0.83
N GLN A 113 2.34 -13.76 1.29
CA GLN A 113 1.48 -12.66 1.74
C GLN A 113 0.60 -12.13 0.59
N VAL A 114 1.17 -11.98 -0.62
CA VAL A 114 0.41 -11.60 -1.81
C VAL A 114 -0.66 -12.66 -2.12
N GLN A 115 -0.28 -13.94 -2.16
CA GLN A 115 -1.23 -15.03 -2.40
C GLN A 115 -2.38 -15.04 -1.40
N ALA A 116 -2.10 -14.86 -0.12
CA ALA A 116 -3.13 -14.79 0.91
C ALA A 116 -4.08 -13.61 0.67
N GLY A 117 -3.53 -12.42 0.39
CA GLY A 117 -4.34 -11.21 0.23
C GLY A 117 -5.20 -11.18 -1.04
N ILE A 118 -4.77 -11.84 -2.14
CA ILE A 118 -5.50 -11.80 -3.41
C ILE A 118 -6.17 -13.12 -3.81
N GLY A 119 -5.93 -14.19 -3.06
CA GLY A 119 -6.36 -15.55 -3.45
C GLY A 119 -7.85 -15.67 -3.75
N ALA A 120 -8.70 -15.05 -2.95
CA ALA A 120 -10.15 -15.09 -3.07
C ALA A 120 -10.74 -14.01 -4.01
N LEU A 121 -9.92 -13.11 -4.56
CA LEU A 121 -10.38 -12.02 -5.43
C LEU A 121 -10.55 -12.48 -6.88
N THR A 122 -11.38 -11.77 -7.65
CA THR A 122 -11.44 -11.94 -9.11
C THR A 122 -10.24 -11.25 -9.79
N PRO A 123 -9.89 -11.63 -11.04
CA PRO A 123 -8.84 -10.93 -11.81
C PRO A 123 -9.09 -9.42 -11.94
N GLU A 124 -10.35 -9.00 -12.13
CA GLU A 124 -10.75 -7.59 -12.26
C GLU A 124 -10.56 -6.82 -10.96
N GLN A 125 -10.85 -7.44 -9.82
CA GLN A 125 -10.58 -6.83 -8.51
C GLN A 125 -9.07 -6.63 -8.32
N VAL A 126 -8.26 -7.65 -8.65
CA VAL A 126 -6.81 -7.54 -8.55
C VAL A 126 -6.25 -6.49 -9.51
N ALA A 127 -6.76 -6.41 -10.73
CA ALA A 127 -6.38 -5.39 -11.70
C ALA A 127 -6.65 -3.94 -11.21
N SER A 128 -7.65 -3.75 -10.35
CA SER A 128 -8.05 -2.44 -9.83
C SER A 128 -7.37 -2.02 -8.52
N MET A 129 -6.73 -2.96 -7.81
CA MET A 129 -6.12 -2.68 -6.50
C MET A 129 -4.69 -2.15 -6.59
N VAL A 130 -4.10 -1.93 -5.43
CA VAL A 130 -2.69 -1.58 -5.27
C VAL A 130 -2.03 -2.60 -4.35
N ILE A 131 -0.80 -3.00 -4.68
CA ILE A 131 0.06 -3.79 -3.80
C ILE A 131 1.28 -2.94 -3.46
N ALA A 132 1.62 -2.81 -2.18
CA ALA A 132 2.76 -2.03 -1.71
C ALA A 132 3.81 -2.96 -1.12
N TYR A 133 5.00 -2.95 -1.71
CA TYR A 133 6.15 -3.67 -1.18
C TYR A 133 6.87 -2.86 -0.10
N GLU A 134 6.97 -3.40 1.08
CA GLU A 134 7.67 -2.81 2.22
C GLU A 134 8.93 -3.62 2.56
N PRO A 135 10.15 -3.19 2.18
CA PRO A 135 11.38 -3.79 2.73
C PRO A 135 11.47 -3.42 4.21
N ILE A 136 10.92 -4.25 5.11
CA ILE A 136 10.77 -3.94 6.55
C ILE A 136 12.14 -3.62 7.18
N TRP A 137 13.18 -4.31 6.71
CA TRP A 137 14.57 -4.11 7.13
C TRP A 137 15.15 -2.72 6.77
N ALA A 138 14.52 -1.99 5.85
CA ALA A 138 14.92 -0.65 5.42
C ALA A 138 14.01 0.47 5.93
N ILE A 139 12.91 0.15 6.64
CA ILE A 139 11.99 1.15 7.15
C ILE A 139 12.46 1.65 8.52
N GLY A 140 12.79 2.95 8.62
CA GLY A 140 13.18 3.59 9.89
C GLY A 140 14.54 3.15 10.47
N THR A 141 15.31 2.31 9.76
CA THR A 141 16.57 1.74 10.25
C THR A 141 17.81 2.53 9.81
N GLY A 142 17.65 3.51 8.91
CA GLY A 142 18.75 4.20 8.22
C GLY A 142 19.35 3.40 7.06
N ARG A 143 18.95 2.15 6.84
CA ARG A 143 19.28 1.39 5.63
C ARG A 143 18.30 1.78 4.51
N THR A 144 18.75 1.68 3.28
CA THR A 144 17.92 1.91 2.08
C THR A 144 18.08 0.73 1.17
N ALA A 145 16.98 0.15 0.70
CA ALA A 145 17.04 -0.82 -0.37
C ALA A 145 17.49 -0.12 -1.65
N SER A 146 18.30 -0.78 -2.46
CA SER A 146 18.64 -0.27 -3.77
C SER A 146 17.42 -0.29 -4.70
N SER A 147 17.47 0.44 -5.80
CA SER A 147 16.42 0.40 -6.82
C SER A 147 16.31 -0.98 -7.46
N GLU A 148 17.44 -1.70 -7.58
CA GLU A 148 17.51 -3.08 -8.08
C GLU A 148 16.87 -4.06 -7.10
N ASP A 149 17.10 -3.93 -5.79
CA ASP A 149 16.43 -4.74 -4.75
C ASP A 149 14.92 -4.53 -4.80
N ALA A 150 14.49 -3.27 -4.90
CA ALA A 150 13.08 -2.91 -4.99
C ALA A 150 12.43 -3.49 -6.26
N GLN A 151 13.12 -3.35 -7.41
CA GLN A 151 12.69 -3.91 -8.69
C GLN A 151 12.54 -5.43 -8.62
N GLN A 152 13.53 -6.11 -8.06
CA GLN A 152 13.52 -7.57 -7.96
C GLN A 152 12.26 -8.07 -7.23
N VAL A 153 11.95 -7.47 -6.08
CA VAL A 153 10.79 -7.91 -5.29
C VAL A 153 9.48 -7.49 -5.92
N CYS A 154 9.38 -6.29 -6.49
CA CYS A 154 8.20 -5.86 -7.25
C CYS A 154 7.96 -6.77 -8.46
N GLY A 155 9.02 -7.24 -9.13
CA GLY A 155 8.94 -8.25 -10.18
C GLY A 155 8.34 -9.58 -9.68
N TRP A 156 8.81 -10.10 -8.54
CA TRP A 156 8.22 -11.31 -7.93
C TRP A 156 6.73 -11.16 -7.61
N ILE A 157 6.32 -9.97 -7.13
CA ILE A 157 4.91 -9.67 -6.86
C ILE A 157 4.11 -9.73 -8.16
N ARG A 158 4.59 -9.08 -9.23
CA ARG A 158 3.92 -9.07 -10.54
C ARG A 158 3.82 -10.48 -11.15
N GLU A 159 4.90 -11.26 -11.09
CA GLU A 159 4.91 -12.65 -11.51
C GLU A 159 3.91 -13.50 -10.71
N LYS A 160 3.83 -13.30 -9.39
CA LYS A 160 2.86 -13.98 -8.53
C LYS A 160 1.42 -13.63 -8.90
N VAL A 161 1.14 -12.36 -9.18
CA VAL A 161 -0.18 -11.92 -9.67
C VAL A 161 -0.49 -12.58 -11.01
N ALA A 162 0.46 -12.60 -11.95
CA ALA A 162 0.28 -13.25 -13.25
C ALA A 162 -0.06 -14.74 -13.10
N ALA A 163 0.65 -15.45 -12.24
CA ALA A 163 0.42 -16.87 -11.98
C ALA A 163 -0.96 -17.17 -11.37
N LEU A 164 -1.49 -16.28 -10.53
CA LEU A 164 -2.75 -16.49 -9.83
C LEU A 164 -3.97 -15.92 -10.56
N LYS A 165 -3.82 -14.84 -11.30
CA LYS A 165 -4.92 -14.02 -11.83
C LYS A 165 -4.80 -13.72 -13.34
N GLY A 166 -3.73 -14.16 -13.96
CA GLY A 166 -3.49 -13.96 -15.38
C GLY A 166 -2.69 -12.71 -15.72
N ALA A 167 -2.18 -12.68 -16.95
CA ALA A 167 -1.29 -11.62 -17.43
C ALA A 167 -1.95 -10.24 -17.46
N ASP A 168 -3.23 -10.16 -17.82
CA ASP A 168 -3.96 -8.88 -17.88
C ASP A 168 -4.10 -8.24 -16.50
N ALA A 169 -4.41 -9.02 -15.47
CA ALA A 169 -4.47 -8.52 -14.09
C ALA A 169 -3.09 -8.07 -13.61
N ALA A 170 -2.03 -8.81 -13.94
CA ALA A 170 -0.66 -8.47 -13.58
C ALA A 170 -0.16 -7.20 -14.29
N ALA A 171 -0.58 -6.97 -15.52
CA ALA A 171 -0.24 -5.75 -16.25
C ALA A 171 -0.99 -4.51 -15.73
N ALA A 172 -2.19 -4.70 -15.19
CA ALA A 172 -3.06 -3.60 -14.75
C ALA A 172 -2.87 -3.24 -13.26
N VAL A 173 -2.54 -4.21 -12.39
CA VAL A 173 -2.31 -3.95 -10.96
C VAL A 173 -1.16 -2.96 -10.77
N ARG A 174 -1.34 -2.00 -9.87
CA ARG A 174 -0.29 -1.05 -9.51
C ARG A 174 0.54 -1.59 -8.36
N ILE A 175 1.85 -1.67 -8.55
CA ILE A 175 2.80 -2.09 -7.52
C ILE A 175 3.57 -0.85 -7.06
N GLN A 176 3.50 -0.56 -5.77
CA GLN A 176 4.18 0.57 -5.15
C GLN A 176 5.37 0.11 -4.32
N TYR A 177 6.42 0.90 -4.32
CA TYR A 177 7.51 0.75 -3.37
C TYR A 177 7.20 1.52 -2.08
N GLY A 178 7.20 0.83 -0.94
CA GLY A 178 6.86 1.35 0.39
C GLY A 178 8.05 1.43 1.36
N GLY A 179 9.27 1.40 0.86
CA GLY A 179 10.46 1.67 1.67
C GLY A 179 10.77 3.15 1.83
N SER A 180 12.03 3.48 2.11
CA SER A 180 12.48 4.86 2.26
C SER A 180 12.51 5.60 0.93
N VAL A 181 11.51 6.47 0.70
CA VAL A 181 11.40 7.31 -0.51
C VAL A 181 11.71 8.76 -0.15
N LYS A 182 12.58 9.39 -0.94
CA LYS A 182 12.98 10.80 -0.85
C LYS A 182 13.03 11.42 -2.23
N SER A 183 13.04 12.75 -2.31
CA SER A 183 13.23 13.46 -3.58
C SER A 183 14.54 13.08 -4.30
N SER A 184 15.55 12.65 -3.56
CA SER A 184 16.86 12.25 -4.11
C SER A 184 16.90 10.86 -4.75
N ASN A 185 15.96 9.95 -4.44
CA ASN A 185 15.96 8.57 -4.95
C ASN A 185 14.69 8.19 -5.73
N VAL A 186 13.64 8.99 -5.64
CA VAL A 186 12.36 8.66 -6.27
C VAL A 186 12.46 8.50 -7.79
N ALA A 187 13.27 9.30 -8.47
CA ALA A 187 13.43 9.22 -9.93
C ALA A 187 14.01 7.87 -10.37
N GLU A 188 15.00 7.35 -9.64
CA GLU A 188 15.64 6.05 -9.90
C GLU A 188 14.68 4.90 -9.62
N LEU A 189 13.94 4.96 -8.51
CA LEU A 189 12.90 3.97 -8.18
C LEU A 189 11.79 3.93 -9.24
N MET A 190 11.31 5.09 -9.67
CA MET A 190 10.23 5.20 -10.65
C MET A 190 10.66 4.92 -12.09
N ALA A 191 11.97 4.74 -12.34
CA ALA A 191 12.50 4.29 -13.62
C ALA A 191 12.45 2.75 -13.75
N GLN A 192 12.19 2.02 -12.66
CA GLN A 192 12.14 0.57 -12.66
C GLN A 192 10.84 0.06 -13.31
N PRO A 193 10.90 -1.02 -14.14
CA PRO A 193 9.77 -1.47 -14.94
C PRO A 193 8.58 -2.00 -14.12
N ASP A 194 8.80 -2.52 -12.90
CA ASP A 194 7.74 -3.10 -12.07
C ASP A 194 7.34 -2.20 -10.89
N ILE A 195 7.83 -0.95 -10.84
CA ILE A 195 7.46 0.02 -9.80
C ILE A 195 6.55 1.10 -10.40
N ASP A 196 5.25 1.01 -10.10
CA ASP A 196 4.22 1.92 -10.64
C ASP A 196 3.97 3.15 -9.77
N GLY A 197 4.56 3.20 -8.57
CA GLY A 197 4.34 4.29 -7.61
C GLY A 197 5.10 4.09 -6.32
N ALA A 198 4.83 4.98 -5.36
CA ALA A 198 5.42 4.93 -4.03
C ALA A 198 4.37 5.09 -2.93
N LEU A 199 4.53 4.34 -1.83
CA LEU A 199 3.82 4.54 -0.57
C LEU A 199 4.76 5.28 0.37
N VAL A 200 4.53 6.60 0.54
CA VAL A 200 5.46 7.49 1.23
C VAL A 200 5.02 7.71 2.68
N GLY A 201 5.90 7.39 3.63
CA GLY A 201 5.69 7.61 5.06
C GLY A 201 6.21 8.97 5.53
N GLY A 202 7.23 8.98 6.40
CA GLY A 202 7.74 10.17 7.09
C GLY A 202 8.06 11.37 6.19
N ALA A 203 8.57 11.15 4.98
CA ALA A 203 8.85 12.24 4.04
C ALA A 203 7.59 13.00 3.58
N ALA A 204 6.40 12.39 3.69
CA ALA A 204 5.14 13.06 3.39
C ALA A 204 4.69 14.07 4.46
N LEU A 205 5.36 14.11 5.61
CA LEU A 205 5.10 15.09 6.67
C LEU A 205 5.80 16.44 6.41
N ASP A 206 6.76 16.47 5.49
CA ASP A 206 7.38 17.70 4.99
C ASP A 206 6.75 18.05 3.63
N PRO A 207 5.97 19.15 3.54
CA PRO A 207 5.25 19.52 2.33
C PRO A 207 6.17 19.80 1.13
N GLU A 208 7.37 20.37 1.37
CA GLU A 208 8.31 20.68 0.29
C GLU A 208 8.97 19.40 -0.24
N GLU A 209 9.41 18.53 0.65
CA GLU A 209 9.98 17.23 0.29
C GLU A 209 8.94 16.37 -0.46
N PHE A 210 7.71 16.35 0.04
CA PHE A 210 6.63 15.61 -0.59
C PHE A 210 6.29 16.16 -1.99
N ALA A 211 6.24 17.48 -2.15
CA ALA A 211 6.03 18.10 -3.45
C ALA A 211 7.14 17.71 -4.45
N ARG A 212 8.41 17.71 -4.02
CA ARG A 212 9.54 17.25 -4.86
C ARG A 212 9.43 15.78 -5.24
N ILE A 213 9.00 14.91 -4.32
CA ILE A 213 8.74 13.49 -4.60
C ILE A 213 7.66 13.36 -5.68
N ILE A 214 6.55 14.08 -5.58
CA ILE A 214 5.47 14.04 -6.56
C ILE A 214 5.94 14.56 -7.93
N GLN A 215 6.73 15.61 -7.92
CA GLN A 215 7.21 16.31 -9.12
C GLN A 215 8.52 15.74 -9.68
N TYR A 216 8.94 14.56 -9.30
CA TYR A 216 10.23 13.99 -9.68
C TYR A 216 10.53 14.02 -11.18
N ARG A 217 9.50 13.99 -12.04
CA ARG A 217 9.66 14.10 -13.50
C ARG A 217 9.97 15.50 -13.99
N LEU A 218 9.75 16.52 -13.16
CA LEU A 218 9.99 17.93 -13.51
C LEU A 218 11.38 18.39 -13.05
N ALA A 219 12.09 17.58 -12.28
CA ALA A 219 13.39 17.89 -11.68
C ALA A 219 14.58 17.44 -12.54
N GLY A 220 14.36 17.05 -13.80
CA GLY A 220 15.35 16.62 -14.78
C GLY A 220 15.71 17.69 -15.78
#